data_f24012752f67f0daae2765ce2cf2bdb5
#
_entry.id   f24012752f67f0daae2765ce2cf2bdb5
#
_cell.length_a   1.000
_cell.length_b   1.000
_cell.length_c   1.000
_cell.angle_alpha   90.00
_cell.angle_beta   90.00
_cell.angle_gamma   90.00
#
_symmetry.space_group_name_H-M   'P 1'
#
loop_
_entity.id
_entity.type
_entity.pdbx_description
1 polymer ?
#
loop_
_entity_poly.entity_id
_entity_poly.type
_entity_poly.pdbx_seq_one_letter_code
_entity_poly.pdbx_strand_id
1 'polypeptide(L)'
;MKKNYKKISRYGLLAFAIFVSFLPILNPLQIFTSLQNYSFDTFQRILPREVYPEDPVVIIDIDDRSLAEIGQWPWSRNQLANLTNQAYAAAALGFDVVFAEPDRTNPQNLIASYSLNEELAKELTSLPSNDKLFAQAIKNHGTVVLGQALNNNEISMPSKTKFGLVTQGDDPKQFVTNYLGVQSNIKLLDASAQGVGSM
;
A
#
# COMPACT_ATOMS: atom_id res chain seq x y z
N MET A 1 -1.49 32.22 -58.97
CA MET A 1 -0.69 31.38 -58.05
C MET A 1 -0.83 31.75 -56.55
N LYS A 2 -0.86 33.00 -56.11
CA LYS A 2 -0.96 33.38 -54.67
C LYS A 2 -2.20 32.88 -53.88
N LYS A 3 -3.32 32.58 -54.54
CA LYS A 3 -4.58 32.18 -53.90
C LYS A 3 -4.56 30.73 -53.41
N ASN A 4 -3.76 29.87 -54.01
CA ASN A 4 -3.67 28.42 -53.62
C ASN A 4 -2.76 28.21 -52.41
N TYR A 5 -1.70 29.00 -52.27
CA TYR A 5 -0.82 28.91 -51.09
C TYR A 5 -1.55 29.25 -49.78
N LYS A 6 -2.46 30.23 -49.80
CA LYS A 6 -3.27 30.59 -48.63
C LYS A 6 -4.24 29.50 -48.24
N LYS A 7 -4.79 28.71 -49.16
CA LYS A 7 -5.66 27.57 -48.87
C LYS A 7 -4.85 26.39 -48.33
N ILE A 8 -3.71 26.05 -48.93
CA ILE A 8 -2.82 24.97 -48.49
C ILE A 8 -2.30 25.26 -47.06
N SER A 9 -1.90 26.52 -46.79
CA SER A 9 -1.48 26.95 -45.46
C SER A 9 -2.59 26.82 -44.40
N ARG A 10 -3.85 27.13 -44.73
CA ARG A 10 -4.99 26.95 -43.81
C ARG A 10 -5.29 25.49 -43.49
N TYR A 11 -5.30 24.63 -44.50
CA TYR A 11 -5.51 23.18 -44.27
C TYR A 11 -4.35 22.54 -43.53
N GLY A 12 -3.11 22.97 -43.79
CA GLY A 12 -1.94 22.52 -43.05
C GLY A 12 -1.99 22.94 -41.58
N LEU A 13 -2.41 24.17 -41.27
CA LEU A 13 -2.61 24.63 -39.90
C LEU A 13 -3.71 23.89 -39.19
N LEU A 14 -4.81 23.56 -39.88
CA LEU A 14 -5.94 22.84 -39.33
C LEU A 14 -5.56 21.36 -39.02
N ALA A 15 -4.85 20.72 -39.96
CA ALA A 15 -4.31 19.38 -39.76
C ALA A 15 -3.30 19.34 -38.61
N PHE A 16 -2.43 20.32 -38.48
CA PHE A 16 -1.49 20.44 -37.38
C PHE A 16 -2.21 20.63 -36.03
N ALA A 17 -3.22 21.50 -35.99
CA ALA A 17 -4.02 21.73 -34.79
C ALA A 17 -4.74 20.44 -34.34
N ILE A 18 -5.32 19.69 -35.29
CA ILE A 18 -5.95 18.39 -35.01
C ILE A 18 -4.89 17.41 -34.48
N PHE A 19 -3.75 17.29 -35.13
CA PHE A 19 -2.66 16.42 -34.69
C PHE A 19 -2.21 16.75 -33.25
N VAL A 20 -1.97 18.02 -32.95
CA VAL A 20 -1.58 18.46 -31.59
C VAL A 20 -2.67 18.16 -30.56
N SER A 21 -3.95 18.25 -30.95
CA SER A 21 -5.07 17.93 -30.06
C SER A 21 -5.16 16.43 -29.70
N PHE A 22 -4.63 15.55 -30.57
CA PHE A 22 -4.58 14.11 -30.29
C PHE A 22 -3.36 13.67 -29.48
N LEU A 23 -2.30 14.50 -29.39
CA LEU A 23 -1.09 14.15 -28.63
C LEU A 23 -1.35 13.81 -27.15
N PRO A 24 -2.20 14.55 -26.42
CA PRO A 24 -2.51 14.20 -25.03
C PRO A 24 -3.22 12.83 -24.89
N ILE A 25 -4.06 12.47 -25.88
CA ILE A 25 -4.79 11.19 -25.87
C ILE A 25 -3.82 10.02 -26.13
N LEU A 26 -2.90 10.19 -27.05
CA LEU A 26 -1.89 9.18 -27.37
C LEU A 26 -0.80 9.08 -26.29
N ASN A 27 -0.60 10.16 -25.52
CA ASN A 27 0.38 10.28 -24.43
C ASN A 27 1.72 9.56 -24.72
N PRO A 28 2.38 9.85 -25.86
CA PRO A 28 3.62 9.19 -26.23
C PRO A 28 4.67 9.43 -25.14
N LEU A 29 5.35 8.35 -24.71
CA LEU A 29 6.38 8.37 -23.67
C LEU A 29 5.92 8.92 -22.31
N GLN A 30 4.63 8.97 -22.03
CA GLN A 30 4.04 9.46 -20.77
C GLN A 30 4.41 10.93 -20.43
N ILE A 31 4.80 11.73 -21.43
CA ILE A 31 5.23 13.13 -21.23
C ILE A 31 4.12 13.96 -20.58
N PHE A 32 2.88 13.78 -21.04
CA PHE A 32 1.75 14.54 -20.50
C PHE A 32 1.43 14.15 -19.06
N THR A 33 1.53 12.88 -18.71
CA THR A 33 1.37 12.40 -17.33
C THR A 33 2.46 12.99 -16.42
N SER A 34 3.71 12.97 -16.87
CA SER A 34 4.82 13.56 -16.11
C SER A 34 4.65 15.07 -15.91
N LEU A 35 4.21 15.78 -16.95
CA LEU A 35 3.94 17.22 -16.84
C LEU A 35 2.76 17.51 -15.90
N GLN A 36 1.72 16.70 -15.95
CA GLN A 36 0.57 16.80 -15.05
C GLN A 36 1.00 16.59 -13.59
N ASN A 37 1.76 15.53 -13.32
CA ASN A 37 2.26 15.24 -11.98
C ASN A 37 3.17 16.37 -11.47
N TYR A 38 4.11 16.84 -12.30
CA TYR A 38 4.97 17.96 -11.94
C TYR A 38 4.19 19.25 -11.64
N SER A 39 3.16 19.52 -12.42
CA SER A 39 2.29 20.68 -12.19
C SER A 39 1.52 20.53 -10.89
N PHE A 40 0.96 19.35 -10.63
CA PHE A 40 0.26 19.03 -9.41
C PHE A 40 1.17 19.20 -8.18
N ASP A 41 2.37 18.63 -8.20
CA ASP A 41 3.34 18.75 -7.11
C ASP A 41 3.74 20.23 -6.88
N THR A 42 3.88 20.99 -7.96
CA THR A 42 4.19 22.44 -7.87
C THR A 42 3.07 23.19 -7.19
N PHE A 43 1.81 22.94 -7.57
CA PHE A 43 0.65 23.57 -6.93
C PHE A 43 0.53 23.15 -5.45
N GLN A 44 0.78 21.89 -5.11
CA GLN A 44 0.78 21.44 -3.71
C GLN A 44 1.86 22.13 -2.86
N ARG A 45 3.00 22.48 -3.46
CA ARG A 45 4.07 23.24 -2.75
C ARG A 45 3.72 24.72 -2.57
N ILE A 46 3.04 25.33 -3.56
CA ILE A 46 2.67 26.75 -3.52
C ILE A 46 1.46 26.98 -2.62
N LEU A 47 0.49 26.09 -2.69
CA LEU A 47 -0.76 26.12 -1.92
C LEU A 47 -0.96 24.75 -1.23
N PRO A 48 -0.16 24.44 -0.19
CA PRO A 48 -0.35 23.21 0.54
C PRO A 48 -1.74 23.20 1.19
N ARG A 49 -2.35 22.01 1.25
CA ARG A 49 -3.60 21.84 2.00
C ARG A 49 -3.34 22.20 3.46
N GLU A 50 -4.19 23.01 4.01
CA GLU A 50 -4.17 23.27 5.45
C GLU A 50 -4.53 22.00 6.21
N VAL A 51 -3.73 21.67 7.23
CA VAL A 51 -3.96 20.55 8.14
C VAL A 51 -4.59 21.13 9.39
N TYR A 52 -5.77 20.67 9.74
CA TYR A 52 -6.49 21.11 10.94
C TYR A 52 -6.29 20.09 12.06
N PRO A 53 -6.23 20.54 13.34
CA PRO A 53 -6.15 19.63 14.49
C PRO A 53 -7.31 18.63 14.57
N GLU A 54 -8.45 18.96 13.94
CA GLU A 54 -9.67 18.15 13.89
C GLU A 54 -9.65 17.12 12.75
N ASP A 55 -8.59 17.11 11.91
CA ASP A 55 -8.48 16.11 10.84
C ASP A 55 -8.47 14.69 11.46
N PRO A 56 -9.38 13.81 11.02
CA PRO A 56 -9.60 12.53 11.68
C PRO A 56 -8.50 11.49 11.38
N VAL A 57 -7.54 11.81 10.52
CA VAL A 57 -6.48 10.89 10.08
C VAL A 57 -5.13 11.35 10.60
N VAL A 58 -4.46 10.45 11.31
CA VAL A 58 -3.08 10.63 11.76
C VAL A 58 -2.19 9.62 11.06
N ILE A 59 -1.08 10.08 10.50
CA ILE A 59 -0.06 9.22 9.88
C ILE A 59 1.02 8.94 10.93
N ILE A 60 1.28 7.65 11.17
CA ILE A 60 2.41 7.19 11.98
C ILE A 60 3.49 6.75 10.99
N ASP A 61 4.53 7.55 10.86
CA ASP A 61 5.62 7.30 9.92
C ASP A 61 6.77 6.53 10.58
N ILE A 62 7.38 5.63 9.82
CA ILE A 62 8.63 4.95 10.18
C ILE A 62 9.78 5.78 9.62
N ASP A 63 10.11 6.85 10.32
CA ASP A 63 11.10 7.83 9.93
C ASP A 63 12.53 7.45 10.37
N ASP A 64 13.52 8.25 9.94
CA ASP A 64 14.93 8.04 10.27
C ASP A 64 15.19 8.01 11.78
N ARG A 65 14.43 8.76 12.56
CA ARG A 65 14.54 8.77 14.02
C ARG A 65 14.07 7.45 14.61
N SER A 66 12.94 6.95 14.15
CA SER A 66 12.39 5.64 14.57
C SER A 66 13.35 4.52 14.20
N LEU A 67 13.99 4.59 13.02
CA LEU A 67 14.99 3.62 12.59
C LEU A 67 16.28 3.70 13.44
N ALA A 68 16.67 4.89 13.88
CA ALA A 68 17.83 5.05 14.75
C ALA A 68 17.57 4.55 16.18
N GLU A 69 16.36 4.73 16.71
CA GLU A 69 16.00 4.35 18.09
C GLU A 69 15.63 2.86 18.22
N ILE A 70 14.89 2.31 17.25
CA ILE A 70 14.34 0.93 17.33
C ILE A 70 15.19 -0.06 16.52
N GLY A 71 15.88 0.43 15.48
CA GLY A 71 16.65 -0.38 14.54
C GLY A 71 16.05 -0.40 13.14
N GLN A 72 16.77 -1.03 12.23
CA GLN A 72 16.38 -1.07 10.81
C GLN A 72 15.08 -1.86 10.58
N TRP A 73 14.28 -1.37 9.65
CA TRP A 73 13.10 -2.08 9.15
C TRP A 73 13.53 -3.33 8.34
N PRO A 74 12.80 -4.44 8.39
CA PRO A 74 11.51 -4.66 9.08
C PRO A 74 11.68 -5.00 10.58
N TRP A 75 10.91 -4.33 11.42
CA TRP A 75 10.89 -4.60 12.86
C TRP A 75 10.22 -5.93 13.19
N SER A 76 10.54 -6.47 14.37
CA SER A 76 9.87 -7.67 14.88
C SER A 76 8.37 -7.44 15.04
N ARG A 77 7.57 -8.47 14.83
CA ARG A 77 6.11 -8.42 15.02
C ARG A 77 5.72 -8.10 16.46
N ASN A 78 6.61 -8.36 17.41
CA ASN A 78 6.41 -7.94 18.81
C ASN A 78 6.37 -6.41 18.94
N GLN A 79 7.25 -5.68 18.24
CA GLN A 79 7.22 -4.21 18.22
C GLN A 79 5.92 -3.68 17.58
N LEU A 80 5.47 -4.32 16.50
CA LEU A 80 4.22 -3.96 15.85
C LEU A 80 3.00 -4.29 16.72
N ALA A 81 3.05 -5.35 17.51
CA ALA A 81 2.04 -5.66 18.50
C ALA A 81 1.95 -4.56 19.59
N ASN A 82 3.11 -4.09 20.07
CA ASN A 82 3.16 -3.00 21.03
C ASN A 82 2.59 -1.70 20.45
N LEU A 83 2.97 -1.34 19.21
CA LEU A 83 2.41 -0.19 18.50
C LEU A 83 0.87 -0.30 18.39
N THR A 84 0.38 -1.46 17.97
CA THR A 84 -1.06 -1.71 17.85
C THR A 84 -1.78 -1.56 19.18
N ASN A 85 -1.20 -2.08 20.26
CA ASN A 85 -1.76 -1.96 21.59
C ASN A 85 -1.77 -0.50 22.09
N GLN A 86 -0.76 0.30 21.75
CA GLN A 86 -0.72 1.73 22.10
C GLN A 86 -1.77 2.53 21.30
N ALA A 87 -2.07 2.11 20.09
CA ALA A 87 -3.09 2.72 19.24
C ALA A 87 -4.54 2.33 19.60
N TYR A 88 -4.79 1.72 20.76
CA TYR A 88 -6.09 1.16 21.16
C TYR A 88 -7.26 2.14 21.11
N ALA A 89 -6.98 3.45 21.26
CA ALA A 89 -8.00 4.49 21.23
C ALA A 89 -8.35 4.96 19.80
N ALA A 90 -7.62 4.53 18.79
CA ALA A 90 -7.92 4.86 17.39
C ALA A 90 -9.19 4.11 16.94
N ALA A 91 -10.08 4.80 16.24
CA ALA A 91 -11.30 4.20 15.68
C ALA A 91 -10.97 3.09 14.65
N ALA A 92 -9.85 3.24 13.94
CA ALA A 92 -9.29 2.23 13.05
C ALA A 92 -7.78 2.42 12.93
N LEU A 93 -7.04 1.35 12.68
CA LEU A 93 -5.62 1.35 12.42
C LEU A 93 -5.34 0.67 11.08
N GLY A 94 -4.74 1.42 10.13
CA GLY A 94 -4.34 0.90 8.83
C GLY A 94 -2.83 0.67 8.78
N PHE A 95 -2.40 -0.50 8.33
CA PHE A 95 -1.01 -0.78 8.01
C PHE A 95 -0.80 -0.73 6.50
N ASP A 96 -0.03 0.24 6.03
CA ASP A 96 0.43 0.32 4.64
C ASP A 96 1.67 -0.57 4.44
N VAL A 97 1.52 -1.84 4.80
CA VAL A 97 2.58 -2.86 4.80
C VAL A 97 1.98 -4.22 4.49
N VAL A 98 2.68 -5.02 3.68
CA VAL A 98 2.35 -6.43 3.45
C VAL A 98 3.24 -7.33 4.31
N PHE A 99 2.63 -8.14 5.14
CA PHE A 99 3.30 -9.11 6.00
C PHE A 99 3.28 -10.50 5.36
N ALA A 100 3.97 -10.62 4.23
CA ALA A 100 3.92 -11.82 3.38
C ALA A 100 4.66 -13.03 3.97
N GLU A 101 5.61 -12.79 4.87
CA GLU A 101 6.46 -13.82 5.46
C GLU A 101 6.33 -13.83 6.99
N PRO A 102 6.55 -14.98 7.64
CA PRO A 102 6.67 -15.04 9.09
C PRO A 102 7.81 -14.16 9.61
N ASP A 103 7.68 -13.69 10.83
CA ASP A 103 8.73 -12.90 11.49
C ASP A 103 10.04 -13.69 11.58
N ARG A 104 11.11 -13.14 11.00
CA ARG A 104 12.44 -13.76 11.06
C ARG A 104 13.00 -13.86 12.48
N THR A 105 12.55 -12.98 13.37
CA THR A 105 12.94 -12.96 14.78
C THR A 105 12.02 -13.79 15.70
N ASN A 106 11.14 -14.61 15.12
CA ASN A 106 10.38 -15.57 15.90
C ASN A 106 11.34 -16.48 16.69
N PRO A 107 11.08 -16.75 17.97
CA PRO A 107 11.92 -17.66 18.78
C PRO A 107 12.19 -18.99 18.10
N GLN A 108 11.19 -19.56 17.42
CA GLN A 108 11.32 -20.81 16.69
C GLN A 108 12.28 -20.73 15.50
N ASN A 109 12.34 -19.59 14.83
CA ASN A 109 13.28 -19.36 13.71
C ASN A 109 14.71 -19.20 14.21
N LEU A 110 14.92 -18.63 15.39
CA LEU A 110 16.24 -18.54 16.02
C LEU A 110 16.80 -19.92 16.35
N ILE A 111 15.98 -20.84 16.84
CA ILE A 111 16.38 -22.23 17.10
C ILE A 111 16.86 -22.91 15.81
N ALA A 112 16.13 -22.70 14.71
CA ALA A 112 16.47 -23.28 13.41
C ALA A 112 17.75 -22.67 12.80
N SER A 113 18.04 -21.40 13.11
CA SER A 113 19.16 -20.64 12.51
C SER A 113 20.47 -20.81 13.27
N TYR A 114 20.43 -21.17 14.55
CA TYR A 114 21.58 -21.29 15.43
C TYR A 114 21.65 -22.68 16.05
N SER A 115 22.87 -23.22 16.20
CA SER A 115 23.14 -24.47 16.93
C SER A 115 23.09 -24.19 18.44
N LEU A 116 21.87 -24.12 18.99
CA LEU A 116 21.64 -23.85 20.41
C LEU A 116 21.73 -25.14 21.23
N ASN A 117 22.08 -25.01 22.52
CA ASN A 117 21.98 -26.11 23.44
C ASN A 117 20.50 -26.46 23.73
N GLU A 118 20.25 -27.66 24.23
CA GLU A 118 18.88 -28.17 24.44
C GLU A 118 18.08 -27.32 25.43
N GLU A 119 18.71 -26.80 26.47
CA GLU A 119 18.06 -25.98 27.50
C GLU A 119 17.54 -24.66 26.90
N LEU A 120 18.38 -23.92 26.19
CA LEU A 120 18.01 -22.68 25.53
C LEU A 120 16.97 -22.90 24.41
N ALA A 121 17.11 -23.97 23.64
CA ALA A 121 16.15 -24.35 22.62
C ALA A 121 14.75 -24.61 23.25
N LYS A 122 14.71 -25.25 24.40
CA LYS A 122 13.47 -25.52 25.15
C LYS A 122 12.84 -24.22 25.68
N GLU A 123 13.65 -23.32 26.23
CA GLU A 123 13.17 -22.01 26.68
C GLU A 123 12.58 -21.22 25.52
N LEU A 124 13.29 -21.10 24.39
CA LEU A 124 12.81 -20.38 23.22
C LEU A 124 11.54 -21.02 22.63
N THR A 125 11.40 -22.35 22.70
CA THR A 125 10.19 -23.03 22.25
C THR A 125 8.97 -22.67 23.10
N SER A 126 9.19 -22.40 24.38
CA SER A 126 8.10 -22.01 25.31
C SER A 126 7.58 -20.58 25.06
N LEU A 127 8.35 -19.73 24.40
CA LEU A 127 7.94 -18.37 24.09
C LEU A 127 6.88 -18.33 22.97
N PRO A 128 5.91 -17.42 23.06
CA PRO A 128 4.96 -17.22 21.97
C PRO A 128 5.66 -16.70 20.72
N SER A 129 5.21 -17.11 19.55
CA SER A 129 5.65 -16.53 18.29
C SER A 129 5.27 -15.05 18.21
N ASN A 130 6.17 -14.20 17.73
CA ASN A 130 5.91 -12.78 17.52
C ASN A 130 4.72 -12.55 16.60
N ASP A 131 4.53 -13.40 15.58
CA ASP A 131 3.35 -13.37 14.71
C ASP A 131 2.06 -13.61 15.49
N LYS A 132 2.07 -14.51 16.49
CA LYS A 132 0.91 -14.76 17.36
C LYS A 132 0.62 -13.56 18.26
N LEU A 133 1.67 -12.93 18.80
CA LEU A 133 1.51 -11.71 19.62
C LEU A 133 0.88 -10.58 18.80
N PHE A 134 1.37 -10.37 17.59
CA PHE A 134 0.83 -9.36 16.70
C PHE A 134 -0.60 -9.68 16.25
N ALA A 135 -0.88 -10.94 15.90
CA ALA A 135 -2.23 -11.40 15.58
C ALA A 135 -3.21 -11.17 16.73
N GLN A 136 -2.77 -11.38 17.98
CA GLN A 136 -3.58 -11.12 19.15
C GLN A 136 -3.83 -9.62 19.37
N ALA A 137 -2.81 -8.77 19.18
CA ALA A 137 -2.95 -7.32 19.27
C ALA A 137 -3.94 -6.79 18.21
N ILE A 138 -3.85 -7.29 16.97
CA ILE A 138 -4.81 -6.99 15.89
C ILE A 138 -6.24 -7.35 16.30
N LYS A 139 -6.46 -8.55 16.84
CA LYS A 139 -7.78 -8.99 17.31
C LYS A 139 -8.31 -8.15 18.45
N ASN A 140 -7.45 -7.79 19.41
CA ASN A 140 -7.84 -6.99 20.58
C ASN A 140 -8.24 -5.57 20.16
N HIS A 141 -7.55 -4.98 19.18
CA HIS A 141 -7.91 -3.68 18.63
C HIS A 141 -9.27 -3.73 17.89
N GLY A 142 -9.53 -4.79 17.14
CA GLY A 142 -10.83 -5.07 16.51
C GLY A 142 -11.05 -4.38 15.16
N THR A 143 -10.40 -3.26 14.87
CA THR A 143 -10.60 -2.44 13.66
C THR A 143 -9.30 -2.21 12.89
N VAL A 144 -8.45 -3.24 12.82
CA VAL A 144 -7.19 -3.17 12.06
C VAL A 144 -7.41 -3.61 10.62
N VAL A 145 -6.85 -2.83 9.68
CA VAL A 145 -6.80 -3.12 8.25
C VAL A 145 -5.34 -3.32 7.85
N LEU A 146 -5.02 -4.42 7.18
CA LEU A 146 -3.68 -4.71 6.67
C LEU A 146 -3.58 -4.42 5.17
N GLY A 147 -2.39 -4.04 4.70
CA GLY A 147 -2.09 -3.86 3.29
C GLY A 147 -1.97 -5.18 2.53
N GLN A 148 -2.26 -5.15 1.24
CA GLN A 148 -1.92 -6.19 0.27
C GLN A 148 -1.42 -5.55 -1.01
N ALA A 149 -0.46 -6.17 -1.70
CA ALA A 149 0.05 -5.66 -2.96
C ALA A 149 -0.57 -6.41 -4.14
N LEU A 150 -1.12 -5.65 -5.10
CA LEU A 150 -1.65 -6.21 -6.34
C LEU A 150 -0.51 -6.43 -7.34
N ASN A 151 -0.56 -7.52 -8.09
CA ASN A 151 0.42 -7.81 -9.12
C ASN A 151 -0.22 -8.50 -10.34
N ASN A 152 0.53 -8.60 -11.43
CA ASN A 152 0.09 -9.28 -12.65
C ASN A 152 0.61 -10.73 -12.72
N ASN A 153 1.23 -11.24 -11.66
CA ASN A 153 1.71 -12.60 -11.59
C ASN A 153 0.77 -13.41 -10.67
N GLU A 154 0.40 -14.61 -11.06
CA GLU A 154 -0.43 -15.53 -10.25
C GLU A 154 0.35 -16.11 -9.07
N ILE A 155 0.89 -15.28 -8.18
CA ILE A 155 1.78 -15.78 -7.12
C ILE A 155 1.03 -16.16 -5.85
N SER A 156 -0.15 -15.61 -5.58
CA SER A 156 -0.94 -16.00 -4.42
C SER A 156 -2.43 -15.77 -4.59
N MET A 157 -3.22 -16.58 -3.89
CA MET A 157 -4.67 -16.39 -3.84
C MET A 157 -5.03 -15.16 -3.00
N PRO A 158 -6.01 -14.36 -3.43
CA PRO A 158 -6.49 -13.25 -2.63
C PRO A 158 -7.02 -13.75 -1.28
N SER A 159 -6.86 -12.93 -0.27
CA SER A 159 -7.55 -13.12 1.01
C SER A 159 -9.05 -13.27 0.80
N LYS A 160 -9.71 -14.03 1.66
CA LYS A 160 -11.18 -14.07 1.61
C LYS A 160 -11.72 -12.66 1.77
N THR A 161 -12.64 -12.28 0.89
CA THR A 161 -13.36 -11.01 0.99
C THR A 161 -14.03 -10.90 2.37
N LYS A 162 -13.71 -9.85 3.10
CA LYS A 162 -14.20 -9.62 4.48
C LYS A 162 -15.37 -8.64 4.53
N PHE A 163 -15.79 -8.13 3.38
CA PHE A 163 -16.90 -7.20 3.25
C PHE A 163 -17.79 -7.59 2.07
N GLY A 164 -19.05 -7.19 2.15
CA GLY A 164 -19.97 -7.25 1.01
C GLY A 164 -19.91 -5.96 0.21
N LEU A 165 -19.88 -6.06 -1.10
CA LEU A 165 -20.01 -4.90 -2.00
C LEU A 165 -21.44 -4.89 -2.56
N VAL A 166 -22.15 -3.78 -2.33
CA VAL A 166 -23.43 -3.51 -2.98
C VAL A 166 -23.21 -2.46 -4.06
N THR A 167 -23.50 -2.81 -5.29
CA THR A 167 -23.37 -1.90 -6.44
C THR A 167 -24.75 -1.35 -6.82
N GLN A 168 -24.79 -0.05 -7.07
CA GLN A 168 -25.95 0.62 -7.65
C GLN A 168 -25.52 1.27 -8.98
N GLY A 169 -26.18 0.94 -10.08
CA GLY A 169 -25.80 1.35 -11.43
C GLY A 169 -24.92 0.31 -12.13
N ASP A 170 -24.02 0.78 -12.99
CA ASP A 170 -23.14 -0.08 -13.77
C ASP A 170 -22.13 -0.83 -12.89
N ASP A 171 -21.71 -2.03 -13.33
CA ASP A 171 -20.72 -2.82 -12.61
C ASP A 171 -19.38 -2.08 -12.54
N PRO A 172 -18.88 -1.71 -11.34
CA PRO A 172 -17.62 -0.98 -11.18
C PRO A 172 -16.41 -1.73 -11.73
N LYS A 173 -16.48 -3.05 -11.89
CA LYS A 173 -15.40 -3.86 -12.48
C LYS A 173 -15.02 -3.45 -13.89
N GLN A 174 -15.92 -2.77 -14.60
CA GLN A 174 -15.65 -2.25 -15.95
C GLN A 174 -14.72 -1.03 -15.95
N PHE A 175 -14.60 -0.35 -14.81
CA PHE A 175 -13.88 0.92 -14.68
C PHE A 175 -12.60 0.80 -13.85
N VAL A 176 -12.32 -0.37 -13.26
CA VAL A 176 -11.13 -0.59 -12.42
C VAL A 176 -10.13 -1.49 -13.13
N THR A 177 -8.85 -1.25 -12.87
CA THR A 177 -7.78 -2.11 -13.36
C THR A 177 -7.89 -3.49 -12.72
N ASN A 178 -7.88 -4.54 -13.55
CA ASN A 178 -7.87 -5.92 -13.07
C ASN A 178 -6.43 -6.41 -12.92
N TYR A 179 -6.14 -7.07 -11.81
CA TYR A 179 -4.86 -7.71 -11.53
C TYR A 179 -5.04 -9.22 -11.46
N LEU A 180 -4.05 -9.97 -11.93
CA LEU A 180 -4.08 -11.43 -11.97
C LEU A 180 -3.77 -12.08 -10.63
N GLY A 181 -3.02 -11.38 -9.78
CA GLY A 181 -2.55 -11.89 -8.51
C GLY A 181 -2.48 -10.84 -7.42
N VAL A 182 -2.30 -11.32 -6.20
CA VAL A 182 -2.15 -10.51 -5.01
C VAL A 182 -1.10 -11.12 -4.10
N GLN A 183 -0.23 -10.28 -3.55
CA GLN A 183 0.63 -10.66 -2.44
C GLN A 183 -0.09 -10.33 -1.13
N SER A 184 -0.51 -11.38 -0.43
CA SER A 184 -1.26 -11.30 0.81
C SER A 184 -0.35 -11.43 2.03
N ASN A 185 -0.89 -11.08 3.18
CA ASN A 185 -0.25 -11.34 4.46
C ASN A 185 -0.24 -12.84 4.79
N ILE A 186 0.57 -13.26 5.78
CA ILE A 186 0.49 -14.62 6.31
C ILE A 186 -0.94 -14.88 6.85
N LYS A 187 -1.43 -16.09 6.66
CA LYS A 187 -2.82 -16.48 6.99
C LYS A 187 -3.25 -16.10 8.41
N LEU A 188 -2.34 -16.18 9.37
CA LEU A 188 -2.61 -15.86 10.77
C LEU A 188 -2.97 -14.37 10.95
N LEU A 189 -2.20 -13.47 10.38
CA LEU A 189 -2.43 -12.03 10.47
C LEU A 189 -3.67 -11.64 9.67
N ASP A 190 -3.77 -12.18 8.47
CA ASP A 190 -4.91 -11.95 7.60
C ASP A 190 -6.24 -12.37 8.25
N ALA A 191 -6.28 -13.55 8.90
CA ALA A 191 -7.45 -14.00 9.63
C ALA A 191 -7.78 -13.14 10.87
N SER A 192 -6.79 -12.43 11.42
CA SER A 192 -6.94 -11.61 12.62
C SER A 192 -7.41 -10.20 12.34
N ALA A 193 -7.11 -9.66 11.17
CA ALA A 193 -7.48 -8.31 10.76
C ALA A 193 -8.97 -8.20 10.42
N GLN A 194 -9.55 -7.03 10.63
CA GLN A 194 -10.92 -6.70 10.24
C GLN A 194 -11.06 -6.60 8.73
N GLY A 195 -10.06 -6.06 8.05
CA GLY A 195 -10.05 -5.85 6.63
C GLY A 195 -8.67 -5.98 6.01
N VAL A 196 -8.64 -6.01 4.68
CA VAL A 196 -7.43 -5.94 3.87
C VAL A 196 -7.66 -4.90 2.80
N GLY A 197 -6.72 -3.97 2.64
CA GLY A 197 -6.75 -2.89 1.64
C GLY A 197 -5.63 -3.06 0.62
N SER A 198 -5.90 -2.65 -0.62
CA SER A 198 -4.88 -2.60 -1.67
C SER A 198 -4.02 -1.35 -1.51
N MET A 199 -2.71 -1.53 -1.60
CA MET A 199 -1.72 -0.45 -1.67
C MET A 199 -1.45 -0.08 -3.12
#